data_00cf397f0fe338020f813e50051f40cb
#
_entry.id   00cf397f0fe338020f813e50051f40cb
#
_cell.length_a   1.000
_cell.length_b   1.000
_cell.length_c   1.000
_cell.angle_alpha   90.00
_cell.angle_beta   90.00
_cell.angle_gamma   90.00
#
_symmetry.space_group_name_H-M   'P 1'
#
loop_
_entity.id
_entity.type
_entity.pdbx_description
1 polymer ?
#
loop_
_entity_poly.entity_id
_entity_poly.type
_entity_poly.pdbx_seq_one_letter_code
_entity_poly.pdbx_strand_id
1 'polypeptide(L)'
;MGAAIAAAGLGLVYGGARVGLMGAVADAALAGGAEVIGVLPAVLTGREVEHTGLTKLELVPSMHVRKARQVELADAFLVLPGGYGTMDEMVEVVTWAQLGLHTKPCILFNTAGYWDGLLAFLDTAVEAGFVKAKNRGLVQVAASAKEAVRMVMGR
;
A
#
# COMPACT_ATOMS: atom_id res chain seq x y z
N MET A 1 7.27 -4.05 9.61
CA MET A 1 6.69 -4.48 8.32
C MET A 1 7.77 -4.78 7.29
N GLY A 2 8.68 -3.88 6.92
CA GLY A 2 9.71 -4.11 5.89
C GLY A 2 10.53 -5.38 6.09
N ALA A 3 11.01 -5.64 7.31
CA ALA A 3 11.72 -6.88 7.64
C ALA A 3 10.86 -8.15 7.43
N ALA A 4 9.55 -8.07 7.65
CA ALA A 4 8.65 -9.21 7.42
C ALA A 4 8.45 -9.47 5.92
N ILE A 5 8.39 -8.41 5.10
CA ILE A 5 8.34 -8.48 3.63
C ILE A 5 9.61 -9.19 3.13
N ALA A 6 10.78 -8.71 3.54
CA ALA A 6 12.07 -9.30 3.15
C ALA A 6 12.21 -10.77 3.58
N ALA A 7 11.85 -11.09 4.84
CA ALA A 7 11.92 -12.46 5.36
C ALA A 7 10.99 -13.45 4.61
N ALA A 8 9.95 -12.93 3.95
CA ALA A 8 9.05 -13.73 3.12
C ALA A 8 9.52 -13.86 1.66
N GLY A 9 10.67 -13.28 1.30
CA GLY A 9 11.18 -13.27 -0.08
C GLY A 9 10.37 -12.40 -1.04
N LEU A 10 9.64 -11.41 -0.50
CA LEU A 10 8.82 -10.48 -1.29
C LEU A 10 9.61 -9.20 -1.60
N GLY A 11 9.31 -8.57 -2.73
CA GLY A 11 9.73 -7.21 -3.03
C GLY A 11 8.75 -6.16 -2.47
N LEU A 12 9.18 -4.91 -2.44
CA LEU A 12 8.39 -3.76 -2.05
C LEU A 12 8.30 -2.75 -3.19
N VAL A 13 7.07 -2.38 -3.58
CA VAL A 13 6.79 -1.23 -4.44
C VAL A 13 6.12 -0.15 -3.61
N TYR A 14 6.61 1.10 -3.68
CA TYR A 14 6.06 2.18 -2.87
C TYR A 14 6.32 3.57 -3.51
N GLY A 15 5.97 4.63 -2.80
CA GLY A 15 6.03 6.00 -3.30
C GLY A 15 7.42 6.63 -3.50
N GLY A 16 8.50 5.93 -3.18
CA GLY A 16 9.86 6.39 -3.45
C GLY A 16 10.43 7.43 -2.48
N ALA A 17 9.68 7.86 -1.47
CA ALA A 17 10.14 8.84 -0.49
C ALA A 17 10.79 8.20 0.74
N ARG A 18 11.76 8.90 1.35
CA ARG A 18 12.48 8.44 2.55
C ARG A 18 11.87 8.92 3.87
N VAL A 19 10.78 9.68 3.83
CA VAL A 19 10.19 10.31 5.02
C VAL A 19 9.18 9.42 5.72
N GLY A 20 9.11 9.50 7.06
CA GLY A 20 8.12 8.81 7.88
C GLY A 20 8.13 7.30 7.72
N LEU A 21 6.94 6.69 7.73
CA LEU A 21 6.79 5.23 7.58
C LEU A 21 7.23 4.73 6.20
N MET A 22 7.18 5.57 5.15
CA MET A 22 7.66 5.23 3.82
C MET A 22 9.15 4.87 3.84
N GLY A 23 10.00 5.75 4.37
CA GLY A 23 11.42 5.48 4.52
C GLY A 23 11.69 4.28 5.43
N ALA A 24 11.04 4.25 6.59
CA ALA A 24 11.25 3.18 7.57
C ALA A 24 10.91 1.77 7.03
N VAL A 25 9.84 1.63 6.23
CA VAL A 25 9.51 0.32 5.63
C VAL A 25 10.47 -0.05 4.53
N ALA A 26 10.90 0.92 3.70
CA ALA A 26 11.84 0.71 2.62
C ALA A 26 13.24 0.32 3.16
N ASP A 27 13.77 1.08 4.15
CA ASP A 27 15.04 0.78 4.80
C ASP A 27 15.06 -0.62 5.42
N ALA A 28 14.00 -0.99 6.13
CA ALA A 28 13.89 -2.30 6.76
C ALA A 28 13.77 -3.45 5.72
N ALA A 29 13.14 -3.22 4.58
CA ALA A 29 13.06 -4.18 3.48
C ALA A 29 14.43 -4.36 2.81
N LEU A 30 15.12 -3.25 2.49
CA LEU A 30 16.47 -3.26 1.92
C LEU A 30 17.48 -3.95 2.85
N ALA A 31 17.46 -3.64 4.15
CA ALA A 31 18.32 -4.27 5.14
C ALA A 31 18.12 -5.79 5.23
N GLY A 32 16.92 -6.27 4.93
CA GLY A 32 16.58 -7.69 4.83
C GLY A 32 16.87 -8.32 3.47
N GLY A 33 17.44 -7.57 2.51
CA GLY A 33 17.79 -8.05 1.17
C GLY A 33 16.63 -8.10 0.17
N ALA A 34 15.49 -7.44 0.45
CA ALA A 34 14.39 -7.34 -0.50
C ALA A 34 14.70 -6.35 -1.63
N GLU A 35 14.18 -6.63 -2.82
CA GLU A 35 14.10 -5.63 -3.88
C GLU A 35 13.10 -4.53 -3.48
N VAL A 36 13.51 -3.27 -3.61
CA VAL A 36 12.64 -2.11 -3.30
C VAL A 36 12.59 -1.16 -4.49
N ILE A 37 11.40 -0.99 -5.05
CA ILE A 37 11.12 -0.12 -6.18
C ILE A 37 10.32 1.09 -5.70
N GLY A 38 10.88 2.28 -5.86
CA GLY A 38 10.18 3.55 -5.65
C GLY A 38 9.56 4.05 -6.95
N VAL A 39 8.33 4.55 -6.91
CA VAL A 39 7.70 5.24 -8.05
C VAL A 39 7.41 6.68 -7.64
N LEU A 40 8.12 7.64 -8.22
CA LEU A 40 8.09 9.04 -7.80
C LEU A 40 7.75 9.95 -8.98
N PRO A 41 6.80 10.90 -8.84
CA PRO A 41 6.57 11.92 -9.86
C PRO A 41 7.78 12.85 -9.99
N ALA A 42 8.20 13.13 -11.22
CA ALA A 42 9.36 14.00 -11.49
C ALA A 42 9.24 15.38 -10.84
N VAL A 43 8.03 15.91 -10.66
CA VAL A 43 7.76 17.19 -9.97
C VAL A 43 8.17 17.19 -8.49
N LEU A 44 8.35 16.02 -7.88
CA LEU A 44 8.75 15.85 -6.48
C LEU A 44 10.25 15.60 -6.32
N THR A 45 11.01 15.43 -7.40
CA THR A 45 12.45 15.26 -7.33
C THR A 45 13.14 16.53 -6.85
N GLY A 46 14.28 16.38 -6.16
CA GLY A 46 15.05 17.52 -5.64
C GLY A 46 14.44 18.20 -4.41
N ARG A 47 13.33 17.72 -3.86
CA ARG A 47 12.72 18.26 -2.63
C ARG A 47 13.22 17.55 -1.36
N GLU A 48 14.37 16.90 -1.41
CA GLU A 48 14.96 16.09 -0.31
C GLU A 48 14.07 14.95 0.20
N VAL A 49 13.04 14.58 -0.54
CA VAL A 49 12.09 13.53 -0.14
C VAL A 49 12.40 12.17 -0.79
N GLU A 50 13.14 12.16 -1.90
CA GLU A 50 13.48 10.94 -2.60
C GLU A 50 14.44 10.05 -1.82
N HIS A 51 14.23 8.75 -1.92
CA HIS A 51 15.07 7.76 -1.28
C HIS A 51 16.20 7.32 -2.21
N THR A 52 17.46 7.65 -1.87
CA THR A 52 18.63 7.42 -2.72
C THR A 52 19.20 6.00 -2.65
N GLY A 53 18.77 5.18 -1.69
CA GLY A 53 19.29 3.82 -1.46
C GLY A 53 18.43 2.69 -2.05
N LEU A 54 17.45 2.99 -2.89
CA LEU A 54 16.54 1.99 -3.45
C LEU A 54 17.22 1.07 -4.47
N THR A 55 16.71 -0.15 -4.65
CA THR A 55 17.10 -1.03 -5.74
C THR A 55 16.79 -0.36 -7.09
N LYS A 56 15.64 0.31 -7.19
CA LYS A 56 15.24 1.07 -8.38
C LYS A 56 14.36 2.26 -7.99
N LEU A 57 14.57 3.40 -8.64
CA LEU A 57 13.67 4.55 -8.60
C LEU A 57 13.14 4.82 -10.00
N GLU A 58 11.83 4.70 -10.19
CA GLU A 58 11.14 5.04 -11.44
C GLU A 58 10.56 6.46 -11.32
N LEU A 59 11.03 7.37 -12.19
CA LEU A 59 10.46 8.70 -12.31
C LEU A 59 9.33 8.69 -13.32
N VAL A 60 8.19 9.27 -12.94
CA VAL A 60 6.98 9.31 -13.75
C VAL A 60 6.46 10.74 -13.92
N PRO A 61 5.70 11.05 -14.97
CA PRO A 61 5.31 12.42 -15.29
C PRO A 61 4.25 13.01 -14.38
N SER A 62 3.42 12.20 -13.70
CA SER A 62 2.30 12.68 -12.89
C SER A 62 1.93 11.73 -11.75
N MET A 63 1.10 12.24 -10.82
CA MET A 63 0.53 11.43 -9.73
C MET A 63 -0.39 10.31 -10.27
N HIS A 64 -1.14 10.54 -11.35
CA HIS A 64 -1.98 9.49 -11.94
C HIS A 64 -1.14 8.36 -12.52
N VAL A 65 -0.08 8.69 -13.27
CA VAL A 65 0.85 7.68 -13.81
C VAL A 65 1.56 6.93 -12.68
N ARG A 66 1.93 7.61 -11.59
CA ARG A 66 2.52 6.97 -10.41
C ARG A 66 1.59 5.89 -9.83
N LYS A 67 0.34 6.22 -9.56
CA LYS A 67 -0.63 5.28 -8.98
C LYS A 67 -0.90 4.10 -9.91
N ALA A 68 -1.10 4.35 -11.20
CA ALA A 68 -1.26 3.30 -12.20
C ALA A 68 -0.03 2.38 -12.24
N ARG A 69 1.19 2.96 -12.24
CA ARG A 69 2.43 2.19 -12.27
C ARG A 69 2.64 1.33 -11.02
N GLN A 70 2.30 1.84 -9.84
CA GLN A 70 2.33 1.05 -8.60
C GLN A 70 1.36 -0.14 -8.68
N VAL A 71 0.16 0.07 -9.21
CA VAL A 71 -0.82 -1.01 -9.39
C VAL A 71 -0.33 -2.06 -10.39
N GLU A 72 0.32 -1.67 -11.48
CA GLU A 72 0.90 -2.61 -12.45
C GLU A 72 1.96 -3.51 -11.82
N LEU A 73 2.88 -2.91 -11.04
CA LEU A 73 4.02 -3.61 -10.44
C LEU A 73 3.65 -4.50 -9.25
N ALA A 74 2.59 -4.14 -8.51
CA ALA A 74 2.23 -4.83 -7.29
C ALA A 74 1.37 -6.09 -7.57
N ASP A 75 1.54 -7.14 -6.78
CA ASP A 75 0.66 -8.32 -6.76
C ASP A 75 -0.39 -8.24 -5.64
N ALA A 76 -0.13 -7.42 -4.63
CA ALA A 76 -1.01 -7.16 -3.50
C ALA A 76 -0.75 -5.76 -2.94
N PHE A 77 -1.71 -5.23 -2.18
CA PHE A 77 -1.61 -3.91 -1.54
C PHE A 77 -1.64 -4.05 -0.03
N LEU A 78 -0.65 -3.46 0.62
CA LEU A 78 -0.53 -3.42 2.06
C LEU A 78 -0.56 -1.97 2.53
N VAL A 79 -1.62 -1.60 3.21
CA VAL A 79 -1.91 -0.22 3.63
C VAL A 79 -1.44 -0.04 5.08
N LEU A 80 -0.36 0.69 5.27
CA LEU A 80 0.15 1.08 6.59
C LEU A 80 -0.64 2.27 7.14
N PRO A 81 -0.57 2.56 8.45
CA PRO A 81 -1.08 3.82 9.00
C PRO A 81 -0.58 5.01 8.20
N GLY A 82 -1.48 5.93 7.86
CA GLY A 82 -1.15 7.08 7.01
C GLY A 82 -2.28 8.08 6.93
N GLY A 83 -2.05 9.16 6.19
CA GLY A 83 -3.00 10.26 6.02
C GLY A 83 -3.70 10.25 4.66
N TYR A 84 -3.97 11.46 4.15
CA TYR A 84 -4.72 11.65 2.90
C TYR A 84 -4.13 10.95 1.69
N GLY A 85 -2.80 10.95 1.51
CA GLY A 85 -2.15 10.27 0.39
C GLY A 85 -2.36 8.75 0.43
N THR A 86 -2.28 8.16 1.63
CA THR A 86 -2.55 6.73 1.84
C THR A 86 -4.02 6.40 1.57
N MET A 87 -4.94 7.27 2.01
CA MET A 87 -6.38 7.11 1.76
C MET A 87 -6.69 7.20 0.26
N ASP A 88 -6.12 8.18 -0.45
CA ASP A 88 -6.29 8.36 -1.90
C ASP A 88 -5.86 7.11 -2.67
N GLU A 89 -4.65 6.61 -2.40
CA GLU A 89 -4.13 5.40 -3.05
C GLU A 89 -4.97 4.15 -2.72
N MET A 90 -5.33 3.97 -1.46
CA MET A 90 -6.14 2.84 -1.01
C MET A 90 -7.54 2.84 -1.65
N VAL A 91 -8.25 3.98 -1.60
CA VAL A 91 -9.61 4.08 -2.14
C VAL A 91 -9.61 3.85 -3.64
N GLU A 92 -8.62 4.36 -4.37
CA GLU A 92 -8.48 4.12 -5.81
C GLU A 92 -8.26 2.63 -6.12
N VAL A 93 -7.35 1.96 -5.43
CA VAL A 93 -7.10 0.51 -5.56
C VAL A 93 -8.38 -0.30 -5.28
N VAL A 94 -9.08 0.00 -4.19
CA VAL A 94 -10.34 -0.69 -3.83
C VAL A 94 -11.43 -0.43 -4.87
N THR A 95 -11.53 0.80 -5.37
CA THR A 95 -12.47 1.16 -6.44
C THR A 95 -12.17 0.38 -7.72
N TRP A 96 -10.92 0.26 -8.11
CA TRP A 96 -10.54 -0.50 -9.30
C TRP A 96 -10.83 -2.01 -9.13
N ALA A 97 -10.62 -2.56 -7.94
CA ALA A 97 -11.03 -3.93 -7.64
C ALA A 97 -12.56 -4.10 -7.71
N GLN A 98 -13.33 -3.15 -7.16
CA GLN A 98 -14.79 -3.15 -7.24
C GLN A 98 -15.31 -3.11 -8.69
N LEU A 99 -14.60 -2.40 -9.57
CA LEU A 99 -14.92 -2.31 -11.01
C LEU A 99 -14.42 -3.52 -11.81
N GLY A 100 -13.69 -4.46 -11.18
CA GLY A 100 -13.15 -5.64 -11.84
C GLY A 100 -11.91 -5.40 -12.69
N LEU A 101 -11.22 -4.26 -12.48
CA LEU A 101 -9.99 -3.92 -13.19
C LEU A 101 -8.78 -4.71 -12.67
N HIS A 102 -8.86 -5.24 -11.46
CA HIS A 102 -7.92 -6.21 -10.89
C HIS A 102 -8.56 -7.02 -9.77
N THR A 103 -7.88 -8.11 -9.38
CA THR A 103 -8.30 -9.01 -8.28
C THR A 103 -7.27 -9.07 -7.15
N LYS A 104 -6.31 -8.16 -7.14
CA LYS A 104 -5.20 -8.11 -6.18
C LYS A 104 -5.75 -7.78 -4.80
N PRO A 105 -5.35 -8.50 -3.73
CA PRO A 105 -5.83 -8.25 -2.37
C PRO A 105 -5.36 -6.89 -1.85
N CYS A 106 -6.23 -6.22 -1.07
CA CYS A 106 -5.94 -4.97 -0.37
C CYS A 106 -6.11 -5.19 1.13
N ILE A 107 -5.00 -5.09 1.89
CA ILE A 107 -4.93 -5.42 3.31
C ILE A 107 -4.57 -4.18 4.11
N LEU A 108 -5.45 -3.76 5.04
CA LEU A 108 -5.16 -2.75 6.04
C LEU A 108 -4.33 -3.36 7.18
N PHE A 109 -3.13 -2.86 7.40
CA PHE A 109 -2.37 -3.18 8.61
C PHE A 109 -2.89 -2.35 9.78
N ASN A 110 -3.82 -2.94 10.53
CA ASN A 110 -4.54 -2.26 11.62
C ASN A 110 -3.78 -2.37 12.96
N THR A 111 -2.54 -1.90 12.97
CA THR A 111 -1.76 -1.85 14.20
C THR A 111 -2.36 -0.83 15.17
N ALA A 112 -2.49 -1.21 16.44
CA ALA A 112 -3.07 -0.39 17.51
C ALA A 112 -4.48 0.19 17.20
N GLY A 113 -5.26 -0.46 16.33
CA GLY A 113 -6.60 -0.01 15.97
C GLY A 113 -6.64 1.26 15.12
N TYR A 114 -5.53 1.61 14.46
CA TYR A 114 -5.42 2.86 13.70
C TYR A 114 -6.55 3.04 12.66
N TRP A 115 -6.97 1.95 12.03
CA TRP A 115 -7.99 1.96 10.99
C TRP A 115 -9.42 1.68 11.49
N ASP A 116 -9.65 1.53 12.80
CA ASP A 116 -10.97 1.18 13.35
C ASP A 116 -12.06 2.18 12.94
N GLY A 117 -11.76 3.48 12.96
CA GLY A 117 -12.70 4.51 12.52
C GLY A 117 -13.05 4.42 11.03
N LEU A 118 -12.08 4.08 10.17
CA LEU A 118 -12.34 3.85 8.75
C LEU A 118 -13.17 2.59 8.52
N LEU A 119 -12.87 1.52 9.23
CA LEU A 119 -13.61 0.27 9.13
C LEU A 119 -15.08 0.47 9.56
N ALA A 120 -15.31 1.18 10.66
CA ALA A 120 -16.66 1.55 11.12
C ALA A 120 -17.41 2.42 10.09
N PHE A 121 -16.72 3.37 9.46
CA PHE A 121 -17.31 4.16 8.37
C PHE A 121 -17.70 3.28 7.18
N LEU A 122 -16.85 2.33 6.75
CA LEU A 122 -17.17 1.42 5.65
C LEU A 122 -18.36 0.53 5.98
N ASP A 123 -18.50 0.08 7.23
CA ASP A 123 -19.65 -0.70 7.69
C ASP A 123 -20.95 0.15 7.67
N THR A 124 -20.87 1.39 8.13
CA THR A 124 -21.98 2.37 8.00
C THR A 124 -22.37 2.59 6.53
N ALA A 125 -21.39 2.66 5.63
CA ALA A 125 -21.67 2.83 4.20
C ALA A 125 -22.39 1.60 3.59
N VAL A 126 -22.14 0.41 4.11
CA VAL A 126 -22.89 -0.81 3.74
C VAL A 126 -24.31 -0.74 4.26
N GLU A 127 -24.51 -0.42 5.53
CA GLU A 127 -25.82 -0.29 6.16
C GLU A 127 -26.70 0.76 5.46
N ALA A 128 -26.08 1.88 5.07
CA ALA A 128 -26.74 2.95 4.32
C ALA A 128 -26.96 2.65 2.82
N GLY A 129 -26.48 1.50 2.33
CA GLY A 129 -26.66 1.07 0.94
C GLY A 129 -25.73 1.71 -0.08
N PHE A 130 -24.73 2.50 0.33
CA PHE A 130 -23.73 3.11 -0.57
C PHE A 130 -22.66 2.11 -1.02
N VAL A 131 -22.33 1.14 -0.17
CA VAL A 131 -21.41 0.05 -0.49
C VAL A 131 -22.15 -1.28 -0.46
N LYS A 132 -22.01 -2.09 -1.52
CA LYS A 132 -22.59 -3.44 -1.51
C LYS A 132 -21.83 -4.33 -0.53
N ALA A 133 -22.52 -5.16 0.25
CA ALA A 133 -21.90 -6.05 1.23
C ALA A 133 -20.76 -6.91 0.65
N LYS A 134 -20.90 -7.43 -0.58
CA LYS A 134 -19.85 -8.16 -1.28
C LYS A 134 -18.56 -7.34 -1.50
N ASN A 135 -18.67 -6.03 -1.67
CA ASN A 135 -17.54 -5.14 -1.93
C ASN A 135 -16.84 -4.71 -0.64
N ARG A 136 -17.52 -4.79 0.52
CA ARG A 136 -16.89 -4.54 1.83
C ARG A 136 -15.72 -5.49 2.08
N GLY A 137 -15.82 -6.72 1.60
CA GLY A 137 -14.76 -7.74 1.71
C GLY A 137 -13.51 -7.46 0.85
N LEU A 138 -13.52 -6.48 -0.06
CA LEU A 138 -12.33 -6.05 -0.81
C LEU A 138 -11.27 -5.43 0.11
N VAL A 139 -11.68 -4.87 1.24
CA VAL A 139 -10.79 -4.34 2.28
C VAL A 139 -10.63 -5.39 3.36
N GLN A 140 -9.50 -6.06 3.36
CA GLN A 140 -9.11 -7.06 4.37
C GLN A 140 -8.33 -6.38 5.50
N VAL A 141 -8.22 -7.04 6.65
CA VAL A 141 -7.58 -6.47 7.85
C VAL A 141 -6.58 -7.47 8.43
N ALA A 142 -5.40 -6.99 8.77
CA ALA A 142 -4.38 -7.75 9.51
C ALA A 142 -3.95 -7.00 10.76
N ALA A 143 -3.86 -7.68 11.89
CA ALA A 143 -3.46 -7.11 13.17
C ALA A 143 -1.93 -7.19 13.39
N SER A 144 -1.22 -8.04 12.65
CA SER A 144 0.23 -8.23 12.78
C SER A 144 0.93 -8.25 11.42
N ALA A 145 2.21 -7.90 11.40
CA ALA A 145 3.03 -7.94 10.19
C ALA A 145 3.11 -9.36 9.58
N LYS A 146 3.19 -10.38 10.44
CA LYS A 146 3.20 -11.79 10.01
C LYS A 146 1.90 -12.19 9.33
N GLU A 147 0.77 -11.78 9.90
CA GLU A 147 -0.54 -12.02 9.33
C GLU A 147 -0.71 -11.30 7.98
N ALA A 148 -0.35 -10.02 7.93
CA ALA A 148 -0.43 -9.22 6.70
C ALA A 148 0.36 -9.86 5.55
N VAL A 149 1.61 -10.27 5.81
CA VAL A 149 2.45 -10.94 4.81
C VAL A 149 1.86 -12.29 4.37
N ARG A 150 1.33 -13.08 5.31
CA ARG A 150 0.64 -14.34 4.98
C ARG A 150 -0.55 -14.12 4.05
N MET A 151 -1.37 -13.10 4.32
CA MET A 151 -2.53 -12.73 3.48
C MET A 151 -2.10 -12.27 2.09
N VAL A 152 -1.02 -11.47 2.00
CA VAL A 152 -0.42 -11.06 0.71
C VAL A 152 -0.02 -12.27 -0.12
N MET A 153 0.51 -13.33 0.51
CA MET A 153 0.92 -14.57 -0.16
C MET A 153 -0.25 -15.54 -0.47
N GLY A 154 -1.49 -15.17 -0.14
CA GLY A 154 -2.67 -16.03 -0.34
C GLY A 154 -2.70 -17.27 0.58
N ARG A 155 -2.10 -17.17 1.77
CA ARG A 155 -1.94 -18.29 2.72
C ARG A 155 -2.64 -18.01 4.04
#